data_e0175d8a37db71bb0059600af3da9c6c
#
_entry.id   e0175d8a37db71bb0059600af3da9c6c
#
_cell.length_a   1.000
_cell.length_b   1.000
_cell.length_c   1.000
_cell.angle_alpha   90.00
_cell.angle_beta   90.00
_cell.angle_gamma   90.00
#
_symmetry.space_group_name_H-M   'P 1'
#
loop_
_entity.id
_entity.type
_entity.pdbx_description
1 polymer ?
#
loop_
_entity_poly.entity_id
_entity_poly.type
_entity_poly.pdbx_seq_one_letter_code
_entity_poly.pdbx_strand_id
1 'polypeptide(L)'
;EKVNKTISYEPEVSWNYELGTHLNLFENALHLDLSAFYMQVKNQQLSVMAGNYGFGRMMVNAGKSHSCGIEAALRGQLFNGHLDWMVNYGYTRAVFDEYRSGEGADAEDFKDKFVPYVPQHTLSAAADYRIDTDCRLLRSLTLGANVNAQGKTYWDQANSYSQNLYAVLGAHLDAD
;
A
#
# COMPACT_ATOMS: atom_id res chain seq x y z
N GLU A 1 -19.06 29.73 -21.84
CA GLU A 1 -19.50 29.69 -20.43
C GLU A 1 -19.22 28.33 -19.73
N LYS A 2 -19.11 27.21 -20.48
CA LYS A 2 -18.79 25.88 -19.90
C LYS A 2 -17.32 25.64 -19.55
N VAL A 3 -16.39 26.40 -20.12
CA VAL A 3 -14.95 26.23 -19.90
C VAL A 3 -14.49 26.73 -18.53
N ASN A 4 -15.19 27.70 -17.93
CA ASN A 4 -14.78 28.28 -16.67
C ASN A 4 -15.02 27.40 -15.43
N LYS A 5 -15.79 26.33 -15.49
CA LYS A 5 -16.03 25.41 -14.36
C LYS A 5 -14.95 24.33 -14.18
N THR A 6 -14.05 24.18 -15.16
CA THR A 6 -13.01 23.14 -15.16
C THR A 6 -11.59 23.67 -14.89
N ILE A 7 -11.44 24.96 -14.56
CA ILE A 7 -10.12 25.60 -14.39
C ILE A 7 -9.57 25.45 -12.97
N SER A 8 -10.40 25.13 -11.99
CA SER A 8 -9.98 24.91 -10.60
C SER A 8 -10.69 23.73 -9.97
N TYR A 9 -9.98 23.02 -9.11
CA TYR A 9 -10.52 21.98 -8.26
C TYR A 9 -10.47 22.44 -6.80
N GLU A 10 -11.35 21.88 -5.98
CA GLU A 10 -11.41 22.20 -4.54
C GLU A 10 -10.30 21.49 -3.77
N PRO A 11 -9.83 22.04 -2.66
CA PRO A 11 -8.89 21.37 -1.78
C PRO A 11 -9.44 20.03 -1.28
N GLU A 12 -8.61 18.99 -1.34
CA GLU A 12 -8.88 17.72 -0.70
C GLU A 12 -8.68 17.85 0.80
N VAL A 13 -9.58 17.28 1.60
CA VAL A 13 -9.50 17.25 3.05
C VAL A 13 -9.62 15.81 3.53
N SER A 14 -8.64 15.37 4.31
CA SER A 14 -8.63 14.03 4.91
C SER A 14 -8.63 14.10 6.45
N TRP A 15 -9.33 13.14 7.05
CA TRP A 15 -9.31 12.86 8.49
C TRP A 15 -8.87 11.42 8.69
N ASN A 16 -7.78 11.23 9.43
CA ASN A 16 -7.26 9.91 9.76
C ASN A 16 -7.38 9.64 11.26
N TYR A 17 -7.93 8.48 11.60
CA TYR A 17 -7.99 7.93 12.95
C TYR A 17 -7.17 6.65 12.98
N GLU A 18 -6.23 6.55 13.89
CA GLU A 18 -5.33 5.43 14.02
C GLU A 18 -5.19 4.99 15.47
N LEU A 19 -5.18 3.69 15.68
CA LEU A 19 -4.88 3.07 16.96
C LEU A 19 -3.82 2.00 16.75
N GLY A 20 -2.74 2.09 17.49
CA GLY A 20 -1.63 1.15 17.37
C GLY A 20 -1.08 0.70 18.71
N THR A 21 -0.32 -0.38 18.68
CA THR A 21 0.43 -0.91 19.82
C THR A 21 1.79 -1.42 19.39
N HIS A 22 2.77 -1.26 20.28
CA HIS A 22 4.13 -1.77 20.13
C HIS A 22 4.42 -2.72 21.28
N LEU A 23 4.74 -3.96 20.98
CA LEU A 23 5.01 -5.01 21.94
C LEU A 23 6.42 -5.55 21.78
N ASN A 24 7.15 -5.65 22.88
CA ASN A 24 8.42 -6.34 22.97
C ASN A 24 8.21 -7.62 23.75
N LEU A 25 8.43 -8.75 23.14
CA LEU A 25 8.13 -10.06 23.67
C LEU A 25 9.44 -10.87 23.80
N PHE A 26 9.46 -11.85 24.71
CA PHE A 26 10.58 -12.77 24.90
C PHE A 26 11.91 -12.05 25.13
N GLU A 27 11.95 -11.14 26.12
CA GLU A 27 13.17 -10.37 26.47
C GLU A 27 13.74 -9.57 25.29
N ASN A 28 12.87 -8.99 24.46
CA ASN A 28 13.17 -8.26 23.23
C ASN A 28 13.64 -9.12 22.04
N ALA A 29 13.48 -10.44 22.08
CA ALA A 29 13.79 -11.29 20.94
C ALA A 29 12.74 -11.18 19.80
N LEU A 30 11.54 -10.68 20.10
CA LEU A 30 10.46 -10.45 19.16
C LEU A 30 9.83 -9.08 19.37
N HIS A 31 9.77 -8.30 18.31
CA HIS A 31 9.05 -7.02 18.25
C HIS A 31 7.82 -7.17 17.38
N LEU A 32 6.68 -6.74 17.90
CA LEU A 32 5.39 -6.74 17.19
C LEU A 32 4.79 -5.34 17.25
N ASP A 33 4.58 -4.76 16.08
CA ASP A 33 3.85 -3.52 15.89
C ASP A 33 2.52 -3.84 15.19
N LEU A 34 1.41 -3.39 15.75
CA LEU A 34 0.08 -3.54 15.18
C LEU A 34 -0.59 -2.19 15.13
N SER A 35 -1.22 -1.85 14.01
CA SER A 35 -2.08 -0.69 13.90
C SER A 35 -3.37 -1.01 13.15
N ALA A 36 -4.41 -0.25 13.45
CA ALA A 36 -5.65 -0.20 12.70
C ALA A 36 -5.98 1.24 12.41
N PHE A 37 -6.44 1.54 11.22
CA PHE A 37 -6.74 2.89 10.79
C PHE A 37 -8.09 3.00 10.10
N TYR A 38 -8.65 4.20 10.16
CA TYR A 38 -9.81 4.61 9.40
C TYR A 38 -9.60 6.04 8.89
N MET A 39 -9.65 6.23 7.58
CA MET A 39 -9.46 7.53 6.92
C MET A 39 -10.70 7.90 6.12
N GLN A 40 -11.17 9.13 6.26
CA GLN A 40 -12.17 9.73 5.40
C GLN A 40 -11.54 10.82 4.55
N VAL A 41 -11.89 10.84 3.27
CA VAL A 41 -11.44 11.87 2.32
C VAL A 41 -12.66 12.56 1.72
N LYS A 42 -12.65 13.89 1.72
CA LYS A 42 -13.65 14.76 1.06
C LYS A 42 -12.97 15.49 -0.09
N ASN A 43 -13.72 15.70 -1.17
CA ASN A 43 -13.24 16.36 -2.38
C ASN A 43 -11.97 15.67 -2.94
N GLN A 44 -11.94 14.33 -2.88
CA GLN A 44 -10.80 13.55 -3.34
C GLN A 44 -10.41 13.94 -4.76
N GLN A 45 -9.12 14.18 -4.98
CA GLN A 45 -8.58 14.56 -6.27
C GLN A 45 -8.15 13.33 -7.06
N LEU A 46 -8.76 13.13 -8.22
CA LEU A 46 -8.41 12.04 -9.12
C LEU A 46 -7.89 12.57 -10.45
N SER A 47 -6.85 11.92 -10.98
CA SER A 47 -6.36 12.16 -12.34
C SER A 47 -7.11 11.28 -13.32
N VAL A 48 -7.95 11.88 -14.14
CA VAL A 48 -8.74 11.18 -15.17
C VAL A 48 -8.28 11.58 -16.58
N MET A 49 -8.59 10.73 -17.56
CA MET A 49 -8.36 11.07 -18.95
C MET A 49 -9.30 12.20 -19.36
N ALA A 50 -8.80 13.19 -20.12
CA ALA A 50 -9.57 14.36 -20.53
C ALA A 50 -10.73 14.05 -21.50
N GLY A 51 -10.83 12.82 -22.00
CA GLY A 51 -11.91 12.37 -22.88
C GLY A 51 -12.10 13.28 -24.09
N ASN A 52 -13.33 13.80 -24.26
CA ASN A 52 -13.70 14.68 -25.38
C ASN A 52 -13.04 16.08 -25.32
N TYR A 53 -12.34 16.41 -24.26
CA TYR A 53 -11.67 17.73 -24.08
C TYR A 53 -10.22 17.77 -24.57
N GLY A 54 -9.73 16.69 -25.17
CA GLY A 54 -8.37 16.64 -25.75
C GLY A 54 -7.52 15.48 -25.23
N PHE A 55 -6.26 15.46 -25.65
CA PHE A 55 -5.29 14.48 -25.19
C PHE A 55 -4.67 14.95 -23.87
N GLY A 56 -4.68 14.07 -22.87
CA GLY A 56 -4.05 14.35 -21.59
C GLY A 56 -4.88 13.91 -20.40
N ARG A 57 -4.38 14.26 -19.22
CA ARG A 57 -5.04 14.00 -17.94
C ARG A 57 -5.50 15.31 -17.32
N MET A 58 -6.61 15.28 -16.64
CA MET A 58 -7.12 16.39 -15.86
C MET A 58 -7.39 15.92 -14.42
N MET A 59 -7.29 16.86 -13.47
CA MET A 59 -7.67 16.60 -12.09
C MET A 59 -9.16 16.93 -11.92
N VAL A 60 -9.87 16.04 -11.25
CA VAL A 60 -11.28 16.22 -10.89
C VAL A 60 -11.47 15.90 -9.42
N ASN A 61 -12.46 16.50 -8.79
CA ASN A 61 -12.88 16.12 -7.45
C ASN A 61 -13.89 14.95 -7.54
N ALA A 62 -13.57 13.86 -6.86
CA ALA A 62 -14.33 12.62 -6.88
C ALA A 62 -15.26 12.46 -5.66
N GLY A 63 -15.82 13.58 -5.13
CA GLY A 63 -16.73 13.49 -4.02
C GLY A 63 -16.07 13.00 -2.72
N LYS A 64 -16.46 11.81 -2.22
CA LYS A 64 -16.00 11.27 -0.95
C LYS A 64 -15.52 9.84 -1.08
N SER A 65 -14.53 9.49 -0.28
CA SER A 65 -14.10 8.11 -0.11
C SER A 65 -13.72 7.84 1.34
N HIS A 66 -13.67 6.56 1.70
CA HIS A 66 -13.03 6.15 2.94
C HIS A 66 -12.09 4.98 2.69
N SER A 67 -11.08 4.87 3.53
CA SER A 67 -10.23 3.71 3.62
C SER A 67 -10.13 3.24 5.07
N CYS A 68 -10.07 1.93 5.25
CA CYS A 68 -9.79 1.32 6.54
C CYS A 68 -8.87 0.12 6.35
N GLY A 69 -8.11 -0.18 7.39
CA GLY A 69 -7.16 -1.26 7.29
C GLY A 69 -6.50 -1.61 8.60
N ILE A 70 -5.65 -2.62 8.50
CA ILE A 70 -4.76 -3.07 9.56
C ILE A 70 -3.36 -3.21 9.02
N GLU A 71 -2.37 -2.92 9.85
CA GLU A 71 -0.97 -3.12 9.56
C GLU A 71 -0.33 -3.91 10.69
N ALA A 72 0.53 -4.84 10.34
CA ALA A 72 1.29 -5.65 11.28
C ALA A 72 2.74 -5.71 10.83
N ALA A 73 3.67 -5.43 11.74
CA ALA A 73 5.09 -5.60 11.53
C ALA A 73 5.64 -6.51 12.63
N LEU A 74 6.32 -7.57 12.22
CA LEU A 74 7.03 -8.48 13.09
C LEU A 74 8.51 -8.47 12.70
N ARG A 75 9.37 -8.44 13.70
CA ARG A 75 10.82 -8.57 13.51
C ARG A 75 11.43 -9.26 14.71
N GLY A 76 12.45 -10.02 14.48
CA GLY A 76 13.09 -10.74 15.56
C GLY A 76 14.40 -11.39 15.15
N GLN A 77 15.05 -11.95 16.15
CA GLN A 77 16.28 -12.71 16.00
C GLN A 77 16.09 -14.12 16.52
N LEU A 78 16.66 -15.08 15.82
CA LEU A 78 16.66 -16.49 16.21
C LEU A 78 18.11 -17.04 16.19
N PHE A 79 18.29 -18.22 16.76
CA PHE A 79 19.56 -18.94 16.79
C PHE A 79 20.72 -18.09 17.34
N ASN A 80 20.51 -17.45 18.51
CA ASN A 80 21.48 -16.57 19.17
C ASN A 80 21.98 -15.40 18.29
N GLY A 81 21.08 -14.84 17.46
CA GLY A 81 21.40 -13.70 16.59
C GLY A 81 21.99 -14.09 15.23
N HIS A 82 22.01 -15.39 14.88
CA HIS A 82 22.45 -15.81 13.55
C HIS A 82 21.38 -15.65 12.48
N LEU A 83 20.10 -15.57 12.84
CA LEU A 83 19.00 -15.31 11.92
C LEU A 83 18.27 -14.02 12.32
N ASP A 84 18.39 -13.00 11.49
CA ASP A 84 17.56 -11.81 11.54
C ASP A 84 16.41 -11.97 10.56
N TRP A 85 15.19 -11.64 10.98
CA TRP A 85 14.03 -11.74 10.11
C TRP A 85 13.03 -10.63 10.38
N MET A 86 12.26 -10.27 9.34
CA MET A 86 11.17 -9.32 9.42
C MET A 86 10.03 -9.72 8.49
N VAL A 87 8.80 -9.42 8.91
CA VAL A 87 7.58 -9.57 8.10
C VAL A 87 6.69 -8.37 8.35
N ASN A 88 6.33 -7.67 7.28
CA ASN A 88 5.37 -6.58 7.31
C ASN A 88 4.18 -6.95 6.44
N TYR A 89 2.99 -6.79 6.96
CA TYR A 89 1.74 -7.05 6.26
C TYR A 89 0.79 -5.88 6.43
N GLY A 90 0.14 -5.47 5.36
CA GLY A 90 -0.90 -4.47 5.35
C GLY A 90 -2.15 -4.98 4.62
N TYR A 91 -3.30 -4.69 5.19
CA TYR A 91 -4.59 -4.82 4.52
C TYR A 91 -5.26 -3.46 4.45
N THR A 92 -5.70 -3.06 3.27
CA THR A 92 -6.38 -1.79 3.03
C THR A 92 -7.62 -2.00 2.18
N ARG A 93 -8.75 -1.53 2.68
CA ARG A 93 -9.98 -1.40 1.90
C ARG A 93 -10.28 0.07 1.70
N ALA A 94 -10.09 0.57 0.47
CA ALA A 94 -10.38 1.95 0.06
C ALA A 94 -11.51 1.94 -0.97
N VAL A 95 -12.61 2.65 -0.70
CA VAL A 95 -13.79 2.68 -1.57
C VAL A 95 -14.38 4.08 -1.66
N PHE A 96 -15.06 4.36 -2.75
CA PHE A 96 -15.81 5.59 -2.93
C PHE A 96 -17.14 5.54 -2.16
N ASP A 97 -17.41 6.57 -1.37
CA ASP A 97 -18.73 6.80 -0.76
C ASP A 97 -19.66 7.54 -1.71
N GLU A 98 -19.09 8.53 -2.42
CA GLU A 98 -19.80 9.37 -3.38
C GLU A 98 -18.84 9.70 -4.52
N TYR A 99 -19.09 9.17 -5.69
CA TYR A 99 -18.36 9.57 -6.90
C TYR A 99 -19.23 9.33 -8.14
N ARG A 100 -19.49 10.41 -8.87
CA ARG A 100 -20.14 10.35 -10.18
C ARG A 100 -19.31 11.06 -11.23
N SER A 101 -19.11 10.42 -12.36
CA SER A 101 -18.42 10.98 -13.50
C SER A 101 -19.39 11.13 -14.67
N GLY A 102 -19.36 12.31 -15.34
CA GLY A 102 -20.27 12.64 -16.42
C GLY A 102 -21.42 13.55 -15.96
N GLU A 103 -22.21 14.01 -16.91
CA GLU A 103 -23.39 14.86 -16.68
C GLU A 103 -24.65 14.24 -17.30
N GLY A 104 -25.79 14.39 -16.65
CA GLY A 104 -27.09 13.97 -17.16
C GLY A 104 -27.30 12.46 -17.16
N ALA A 105 -27.87 11.94 -18.25
CA ALA A 105 -28.20 10.52 -18.38
C ALA A 105 -26.98 9.60 -18.58
N ASP A 106 -25.84 10.17 -18.98
CA ASP A 106 -24.59 9.45 -19.18
C ASP A 106 -23.67 9.46 -17.94
N ALA A 107 -24.18 9.95 -16.79
CA ALA A 107 -23.43 9.95 -15.55
C ALA A 107 -23.28 8.53 -14.99
N GLU A 108 -22.04 8.10 -14.83
CA GLU A 108 -21.70 6.83 -14.17
C GLU A 108 -21.54 7.02 -12.67
N ASP A 109 -22.10 6.11 -11.87
CA ASP A 109 -21.99 6.09 -10.42
C ASP A 109 -20.97 5.03 -9.99
N PHE A 110 -19.90 5.46 -9.33
CA PHE A 110 -18.81 4.61 -8.83
C PHE A 110 -18.88 4.35 -7.33
N LYS A 111 -20.02 4.64 -6.70
CA LYS A 111 -20.24 4.32 -5.29
C LYS A 111 -19.92 2.84 -5.01
N ASP A 112 -19.27 2.59 -3.87
CA ASP A 112 -18.82 1.26 -3.40
C ASP A 112 -17.74 0.59 -4.29
N LYS A 113 -17.27 1.26 -5.35
CA LYS A 113 -16.11 0.80 -6.12
C LYS A 113 -14.81 1.10 -5.36
N PHE A 114 -13.82 0.24 -5.57
CA PHE A 114 -12.50 0.44 -4.99
C PHE A 114 -11.80 1.65 -5.62
N VAL A 115 -11.11 2.42 -4.78
CA VAL A 115 -10.23 3.51 -5.22
C VAL A 115 -9.08 2.92 -6.04
N PRO A 116 -8.83 3.42 -7.25
CA PRO A 116 -7.75 2.92 -8.09
C PRO A 116 -6.37 3.09 -7.45
N TYR A 117 -5.44 2.23 -7.85
CA TYR A 117 -4.02 2.24 -7.45
C TYR A 117 -3.77 1.94 -5.97
N VAL A 118 -4.76 1.47 -5.23
CA VAL A 118 -4.63 1.03 -3.84
C VAL A 118 -4.63 -0.49 -3.79
N PRO A 119 -3.49 -1.15 -3.51
CA PRO A 119 -3.46 -2.60 -3.33
C PRO A 119 -4.21 -2.99 -2.06
N GLN A 120 -5.04 -4.04 -2.16
CA GLN A 120 -5.82 -4.52 -1.03
C GLN A 120 -4.95 -5.22 0.04
N HIS A 121 -3.85 -5.81 -0.39
CA HIS A 121 -2.90 -6.48 0.49
C HIS A 121 -1.48 -6.08 0.09
N THR A 122 -0.63 -5.90 1.06
CA THR A 122 0.81 -5.71 0.90
C THR A 122 1.55 -6.65 1.84
N LEU A 123 2.61 -7.27 1.36
CA LEU A 123 3.49 -8.12 2.15
C LEU A 123 4.94 -7.81 1.80
N SER A 124 5.76 -7.60 2.81
CA SER A 124 7.21 -7.54 2.68
C SER A 124 7.81 -8.44 3.76
N ALA A 125 8.64 -9.39 3.37
CA ALA A 125 9.37 -10.23 4.32
C ALA A 125 10.82 -10.36 3.89
N ALA A 126 11.72 -10.43 4.87
CA ALA A 126 13.15 -10.65 4.67
C ALA A 126 13.71 -11.53 5.78
N ALA A 127 14.75 -12.28 5.45
CA ALA A 127 15.49 -13.10 6.40
C ALA A 127 16.96 -13.18 5.97
N ASP A 128 17.86 -12.97 6.93
CA ASP A 128 19.30 -12.98 6.77
C ASP A 128 19.91 -13.98 7.76
N TYR A 129 20.53 -15.02 7.23
CA TYR A 129 21.18 -16.06 8.03
C TYR A 129 22.68 -15.94 7.96
N ARG A 130 23.30 -15.64 9.10
CA ARG A 130 24.75 -15.51 9.24
C ARG A 130 25.38 -16.81 9.70
N ILE A 131 26.40 -17.24 8.97
CA ILE A 131 27.26 -18.37 9.27
C ILE A 131 28.63 -17.83 9.62
N ASP A 132 29.06 -17.96 10.88
CA ASP A 132 30.41 -17.64 11.28
C ASP A 132 31.36 -18.77 10.87
N THR A 133 32.53 -18.42 10.36
CA THR A 133 33.54 -19.40 9.93
C THR A 133 34.84 -19.23 10.70
N ASP A 134 35.58 -20.32 10.88
CA ASP A 134 36.90 -20.29 11.50
C ASP A 134 38.04 -19.97 10.49
N CYS A 135 37.64 -19.53 9.28
CA CYS A 135 38.60 -19.26 8.21
C CYS A 135 39.20 -17.85 8.35
N ARG A 136 40.52 -17.76 8.30
CA ARG A 136 41.24 -16.47 8.43
C ARG A 136 40.89 -15.47 7.29
N LEU A 137 40.50 -16.00 6.12
CA LEU A 137 40.19 -15.19 4.93
C LEU A 137 38.70 -14.90 4.77
N LEU A 138 37.85 -15.59 5.51
CA LEU A 138 36.40 -15.44 5.46
C LEU A 138 35.86 -15.59 6.87
N ARG A 139 35.48 -14.50 7.49
CA ARG A 139 35.01 -14.48 8.90
C ARG A 139 33.57 -14.91 9.00
N SER A 140 32.74 -14.45 8.08
CA SER A 140 31.34 -14.81 8.07
C SER A 140 30.76 -14.82 6.65
N LEU A 141 29.71 -15.60 6.49
CA LEU A 141 28.92 -15.67 5.28
C LEU A 141 27.46 -15.41 5.64
N THR A 142 26.82 -14.42 4.99
CA THR A 142 25.41 -14.13 5.19
C THR A 142 24.61 -14.49 3.94
N LEU A 143 23.60 -15.33 4.13
CA LEU A 143 22.62 -15.70 3.12
C LEU A 143 21.35 -14.92 3.38
N GLY A 144 20.95 -14.05 2.46
CA GLY A 144 19.75 -13.27 2.57
C GLY A 144 18.71 -13.58 1.51
N ALA A 145 17.44 -13.54 1.90
CA ALA A 145 16.31 -13.66 1.00
C ALA A 145 15.21 -12.67 1.38
N ASN A 146 14.52 -12.15 0.37
CA ASN A 146 13.38 -11.27 0.59
C ASN A 146 12.25 -11.54 -0.40
N VAL A 147 11.04 -11.16 0.00
CA VAL A 147 9.85 -11.18 -0.82
C VAL A 147 9.08 -9.88 -0.63
N ASN A 148 8.63 -9.29 -1.74
CA ASN A 148 7.68 -8.19 -1.75
C ASN A 148 6.50 -8.59 -2.61
N ALA A 149 5.30 -8.56 -2.04
CA ALA A 149 4.08 -8.94 -2.73
C ALA A 149 3.00 -7.86 -2.60
N GLN A 150 2.22 -7.71 -3.66
CA GLN A 150 1.04 -6.86 -3.70
C GLN A 150 -0.17 -7.68 -4.11
N GLY A 151 -1.27 -7.49 -3.40
CA GLY A 151 -2.55 -8.09 -3.69
C GLY A 151 -3.26 -7.40 -4.86
N LYS A 152 -4.54 -7.73 -5.02
CA LYS A 152 -5.35 -7.18 -6.09
C LYS A 152 -5.39 -5.66 -6.05
N THR A 153 -5.14 -5.03 -7.19
CA THR A 153 -5.17 -3.58 -7.40
C THR A 153 -6.00 -3.27 -8.63
N TYR A 154 -6.90 -2.29 -8.54
CA TYR A 154 -7.68 -1.81 -9.67
C TYR A 154 -7.01 -0.60 -10.31
N TRP A 155 -7.15 -0.46 -11.63
CA TRP A 155 -6.48 0.60 -12.40
C TRP A 155 -7.44 1.71 -12.86
N ASP A 156 -8.75 1.48 -12.76
CA ASP A 156 -9.80 2.40 -13.18
C ASP A 156 -10.90 2.51 -12.12
N GLN A 157 -11.70 3.58 -12.18
CA GLN A 157 -12.75 3.88 -11.21
C GLN A 157 -13.92 2.88 -11.29
N ALA A 158 -14.17 2.32 -12.47
CA ALA A 158 -15.20 1.31 -12.68
C ALA A 158 -14.82 -0.08 -12.15
N ASN A 159 -13.53 -0.25 -11.78
CA ASN A 159 -12.94 -1.53 -11.40
C ASN A 159 -12.98 -2.60 -12.52
N SER A 160 -12.98 -2.15 -13.78
CA SER A 160 -13.01 -3.02 -14.95
C SER A 160 -11.66 -3.68 -15.21
N TYR A 161 -10.58 -2.98 -14.90
CA TYR A 161 -9.21 -3.46 -15.07
C TYR A 161 -8.53 -3.63 -13.72
N SER A 162 -7.92 -4.78 -13.52
CA SER A 162 -7.20 -5.06 -12.27
C SER A 162 -5.97 -5.91 -12.53
N GLN A 163 -5.01 -5.80 -11.63
CA GLN A 163 -3.91 -6.73 -11.50
C GLN A 163 -4.17 -7.67 -10.32
N ASN A 164 -3.99 -8.94 -10.53
CA ASN A 164 -4.04 -9.94 -9.46
C ASN A 164 -2.76 -9.89 -8.62
N LEU A 165 -2.74 -10.64 -7.53
CA LEU A 165 -1.58 -10.77 -6.67
C LEU A 165 -0.33 -11.16 -7.47
N TYR A 166 0.75 -10.44 -7.21
CA TYR A 166 2.09 -10.78 -7.69
C TYR A 166 3.11 -10.62 -6.56
N ALA A 167 4.23 -11.30 -6.70
CA ALA A 167 5.34 -11.23 -5.77
C ALA A 167 6.68 -11.14 -6.51
N VAL A 168 7.60 -10.40 -5.93
CA VAL A 168 8.99 -10.29 -6.37
C VAL A 168 9.87 -10.89 -5.29
N LEU A 169 10.73 -11.83 -5.68
CA LEU A 169 11.70 -12.48 -4.81
C LEU A 169 13.09 -11.91 -5.07
N GLY A 170 13.85 -11.71 -4.00
CA GLY A 170 15.26 -11.35 -4.06
C GLY A 170 16.08 -12.27 -3.16
N ALA A 171 17.35 -12.43 -3.51
CA ALA A 171 18.32 -13.14 -2.68
C ALA A 171 19.68 -12.42 -2.78
N HIS A 172 20.47 -12.50 -1.72
CA HIS A 172 21.82 -11.99 -1.71
C HIS A 172 22.75 -12.89 -0.90
N LEU A 173 24.04 -12.74 -1.15
CA LEU A 173 25.12 -13.44 -0.50
C LEU A 173 26.20 -12.42 -0.16
N ASP A 174 26.53 -12.29 1.10
CA ASP A 174 27.60 -11.42 1.58
C ASP A 174 28.70 -12.25 2.24
N ALA A 175 29.94 -11.88 2.01
CA ALA A 175 31.13 -12.53 2.53
C ALA A 175 32.04 -11.46 3.18
N ASP A 176 32.43 -11.69 4.46
CA ASP A 176 33.27 -10.78 5.25
C ASP A 176 34.53 -11.46 5.77
#